data_6ad0bc6d15a39b3bf298508cbbd32767
#
_entry.id   6ad0bc6d15a39b3bf298508cbbd32767
#
_cell.length_a   1.000
_cell.length_b   1.000
_cell.length_c   1.000
_cell.angle_alpha   90.00
_cell.angle_beta   90.00
_cell.angle_gamma   90.00
#
_symmetry.space_group_name_H-M   'P 1'
#
loop_
_entity.id
_entity.type
_entity.pdbx_description
1 polymer ?
#
loop_
_entity_poly.entity_id
_entity_poly.type
_entity_poly.pdbx_seq_one_letter_code
_entity_poly.pdbx_strand_id
1 'polypeptide(L)' 'MFGVWCRVSGGLRRKETEAWLQDVRRGIAMFEDREEAEAEASHLSAKMNSDPSCKAKFAYEARELPPALFYRRAA' A
#
# COMPACT_ATOMS: atom_id res chain seq x y z
N MET A 1 -11.75 -3.30 -8.90
CA MET A 1 -10.85 -3.73 -7.81
C MET A 1 -9.99 -2.57 -7.34
N PHE A 2 -9.74 -2.52 -6.06
CA PHE A 2 -8.96 -1.47 -5.43
C PHE A 2 -7.74 -2.06 -4.74
N GLY A 3 -6.70 -1.25 -4.62
CA GLY A 3 -5.51 -1.62 -3.89
C GLY A 3 -5.11 -0.50 -2.95
N VAL A 4 -4.04 -0.72 -2.19
CA VAL A 4 -3.49 0.30 -1.31
C VAL A 4 -2.12 0.70 -1.85
N TRP A 5 -2.01 1.97 -2.19
CA TRP A 5 -0.74 2.54 -2.64
C TRP A 5 0.07 2.97 -1.43
N CYS A 6 1.25 2.42 -1.30
CA CYS A 6 2.15 2.68 -0.17
C CYS A 6 3.26 3.61 -0.61
N ARG A 7 3.47 4.65 0.17
CA ARG A 7 4.58 5.57 -0.02
C ARG A 7 5.39 5.62 1.27
N VAL A 8 6.67 5.38 1.16
CA VAL A 8 7.59 5.48 2.30
C VAL A 8 8.58 6.59 2.01
N SER A 9 8.69 7.53 2.93
CA SER A 9 9.61 8.66 2.80
C SER A 9 10.41 8.85 4.08
N GLY A 10 11.55 9.53 3.99
CA GLY A 10 12.44 9.74 5.12
C GLY A 10 13.31 8.52 5.39
N GLY A 11 13.63 8.31 6.67
CA GLY A 11 14.51 7.23 7.08
C GLY A 11 15.99 7.54 6.85
N LEU A 12 16.82 6.53 7.04
CA LEU A 12 18.26 6.70 6.98
C LEU A 12 18.80 7.08 5.59
N ARG A 13 18.16 6.61 4.56
CA ARG A 13 18.61 6.85 3.18
C ARG A 13 17.92 8.02 2.50
N ARG A 14 16.93 8.61 3.12
CA ARG A 14 16.14 9.73 2.60
C ARG A 14 15.57 9.49 1.20
N LYS A 15 15.35 8.23 0.85
CA LYS A 15 14.74 7.86 -0.42
C LYS A 15 13.25 7.66 -0.26
N GLU A 16 12.49 8.17 -1.23
CA GLU A 16 11.08 7.87 -1.33
C GLU A 16 10.91 6.61 -2.16
N THR A 17 10.11 5.68 -1.65
CA THR A 17 9.73 4.50 -2.39
C THR A 17 8.22 4.41 -2.44
N GLU A 18 7.70 3.97 -3.56
CA GLU A 18 6.27 3.80 -3.75
C GLU A 18 6.00 2.45 -4.36
N ALA A 19 5.00 1.77 -3.86
CA ALA A 19 4.61 0.47 -4.37
C ALA A 19 3.19 0.12 -3.92
N TRP A 20 2.57 -0.83 -4.62
CA TRP A 20 1.31 -1.42 -4.17
C TRP A 20 1.55 -2.30 -2.96
N LEU A 21 0.59 -2.26 -2.01
CA LEU A 21 0.63 -3.16 -0.87
C LEU A 21 0.63 -4.60 -1.35
N GLN A 22 1.52 -5.40 -0.79
CA GLN A 22 1.68 -6.82 -1.16
C GLN A 22 1.00 -7.72 -0.14
N ASP A 23 0.30 -8.73 -0.66
CA ASP A 23 -0.20 -9.83 0.14
C ASP A 23 0.83 -10.97 0.03
N VAL A 24 1.17 -11.56 1.15
CA VAL A 24 2.18 -12.64 1.21
C VAL A 24 1.87 -13.81 0.29
N ARG A 25 0.58 -14.09 0.06
CA ARG A 25 0.16 -15.24 -0.73
C ARG A 25 -0.19 -14.94 -2.19
N ARG A 26 -0.62 -13.72 -2.49
CA ARG A 26 -1.21 -13.39 -3.79
C ARG A 26 -0.49 -12.29 -4.56
N GLY A 27 0.59 -11.77 -4.03
CA GLY A 27 1.25 -10.61 -4.61
C GLY A 27 0.54 -9.33 -4.20
N ILE A 28 0.01 -8.56 -5.15
CA ILE A 28 -0.67 -7.29 -4.82
C ILE A 28 -1.97 -7.56 -4.07
N ALA A 29 -2.15 -6.92 -2.92
CA ALA A 29 -3.39 -7.02 -2.16
C ALA A 29 -4.52 -6.34 -2.92
N MET A 30 -5.63 -7.05 -3.13
CA MET A 30 -6.78 -6.55 -3.88
C MET A 30 -8.03 -6.53 -3.01
N PHE A 31 -8.80 -5.47 -3.16
CA PHE A 31 -10.05 -5.29 -2.43
C PHE A 31 -11.18 -5.03 -3.43
N GLU A 32 -12.34 -5.62 -3.20
CA GLU A 32 -13.49 -5.42 -4.08
C GLU A 32 -14.08 -4.04 -3.92
N ASP A 33 -14.13 -3.55 -2.67
CA ASP A 33 -14.71 -2.25 -2.35
C ASP A 33 -13.65 -1.24 -1.97
N ARG A 34 -13.87 -0.02 -2.38
CA ARG A 34 -12.98 1.09 -2.02
C ARG A 34 -12.94 1.30 -0.51
N GLU A 35 -14.07 1.12 0.16
CA GLU A 35 -14.15 1.26 1.62
C GLU A 35 -13.25 0.27 2.34
N GLU A 36 -13.16 -0.96 1.85
CA GLU A 36 -12.27 -1.97 2.40
C GLU A 36 -10.81 -1.56 2.24
N ALA A 37 -10.45 -1.06 1.06
CA ALA A 37 -9.10 -0.59 0.80
C ALA A 37 -8.75 0.61 1.68
N GLU A 38 -9.69 1.55 1.86
CA GLU A 38 -9.49 2.70 2.73
C GLU A 38 -9.35 2.29 4.19
N ALA A 39 -10.13 1.32 4.65
CA ALA A 39 -10.05 0.81 6.00
C ALA A 39 -8.67 0.18 6.25
N GLU A 40 -8.18 -0.60 5.31
CA GLU A 40 -6.87 -1.21 5.42
C GLU A 40 -5.76 -0.15 5.39
N ALA A 41 -5.89 0.85 4.52
CA ALA A 41 -4.94 1.96 4.45
C ALA A 41 -4.87 2.72 5.78
N SER A 42 -6.01 2.99 6.39
CA SER A 42 -6.08 3.66 7.70
C SER A 42 -5.46 2.81 8.80
N HIS A 43 -5.75 1.52 8.80
CA HIS A 43 -5.21 0.58 9.77
C HIS A 43 -3.67 0.52 9.69
N LEU A 44 -3.14 0.38 8.48
CA LEU A 44 -1.70 0.33 8.26
C LEU A 44 -1.02 1.65 8.60
N SER A 45 -1.64 2.76 8.26
CA SER A 45 -1.12 4.08 8.58
C SER A 45 -0.96 4.26 10.09
N ALA A 46 -1.98 3.88 10.86
CA ALA A 46 -1.93 3.96 12.30
C ALA A 46 -0.86 3.01 12.87
N LYS A 47 -0.82 1.78 12.37
CA LYS A 47 0.12 0.77 12.83
C LYS A 47 1.57 1.13 12.54
N MET A 48 1.85 1.53 11.29
CA MET A 48 3.23 1.80 10.88
C MET A 48 3.76 3.13 11.39
N ASN A 49 2.90 4.08 11.68
CA ASN A 49 3.30 5.38 12.20
C ASN A 49 3.21 5.47 13.73
N SER A 50 2.93 4.37 14.42
CA SER A 50 2.78 4.36 15.87
C SER A 50 4.11 4.39 16.63
N ASP A 51 5.21 4.02 15.97
CA ASP A 51 6.53 3.99 16.61
C ASP A 51 7.24 5.34 16.47
N PRO A 52 7.40 6.10 17.56
CA PRO A 52 8.05 7.40 17.50
C PRO A 52 9.55 7.33 17.21
N SER A 53 10.16 6.17 17.37
CA SER A 53 11.59 6.00 17.07
C SER A 53 11.85 5.75 15.58
N CYS A 54 10.80 5.43 14.83
CA CYS A 54 10.92 5.22 13.40
C CYS A 54 11.01 6.55 12.67
N LYS A 55 12.10 6.78 11.94
CA LYS A 55 12.32 8.03 11.20
C LYS A 55 11.62 8.06 9.86
N ALA A 56 11.24 6.91 9.35
CA ALA A 56 10.50 6.82 8.08
C ALA A 56 9.04 7.20 8.28
N LYS A 57 8.48 7.85 7.28
CA LYS A 57 7.06 8.18 7.24
C LYS A 57 6.36 7.27 6.24
N PHE A 58 5.26 6.69 6.66
CA PHE A 58 4.47 5.79 5.83
C PHE A 58 3.14 6.45 5.49
N ALA A 59 2.82 6.50 4.21
CA ALA A 59 1.55 7.00 3.72
C ALA A 59 0.86 5.89 2.92
N TYR A 60 -0.42 5.69 3.18
CA TYR A 60 -1.22 4.66 2.51
C TYR A 60 -2.46 5.31 1.91
N GLU A 61 -2.75 4.95 0.67
CA GLU A 61 -3.87 5.52 -0.06
C GLU A 61 -4.59 4.42 -0.83
N ALA A 62 -5.92 4.40 -0.73
CA ALA A 62 -6.73 3.50 -1.54
C ALA A 62 -6.79 4.03 -2.98
N ARG A 63 -6.49 3.18 -3.95
CA ARG A 63 -6.53 3.53 -5.37
C ARG A 63 -7.14 2.41 -6.17
N GLU A 64 -7.78 2.75 -7.26
CA GLU A 64 -8.25 1.76 -8.20
C GLU A 64 -7.07 1.10 -8.89
N LEU A 65 -7.08 -0.23 -8.95
CA LEU A 65 -6.01 -0.98 -9.60
C LEU A 65 -6.11 -0.85 -11.12
N PRO A 66 -4.98 -0.58 -11.80
CA PRO A 66 -4.97 -0.51 -13.26
C PRO A 66 -5.33 -1.86 -13.87
N PRO A 67 -6.13 -1.88 -14.94
CA PRO A 67 -6.49 -3.13 -15.63
C PRO A 67 -5.29 -3.96 -16.07
N ALA A 68 -4.19 -3.32 -16.41
CA ALA A 68 -2.97 -4.01 -16.82
C ALA A 68 -2.44 -5.00 -15.78
N LEU A 69 -2.69 -4.75 -14.49
CA LEU A 69 -2.26 -5.64 -13.42
C LEU A 69 -3.02 -6.96 -13.42
N PHE A 70 -4.25 -6.96 -13.94
CA PHE A 70 -5.06 -8.18 -14.05
C PHE A 70 -4.63 -9.01 -15.26
N TYR A 71 -4.33 -8.36 -16.37
CA TYR A 71 -3.96 -9.03 -17.61
C TYR A 71 -2.57 -9.65 -17.56
N ARG A 72 -1.72 -9.17 -16.72
CA ARG A 72 -0.37 -9.67 -16.56
C ARG A 72 -0.30 -11.15 -16.18
N ARG A 73 -1.33 -11.64 -15.53
CA ARG A 73 -1.40 -13.03 -15.09
C ARG A 73 -2.06 -13.96 -16.08
N ALA A 74 -2.74 -13.41 -17.07
CA ALA A 74 -3.45 -14.18 -18.08
C ALA A 74 -2.57 -14.55 -19.26
N ALA A 75 -1.41 -13.96 -19.36
CA ALA A 75 -0.49 -14.22 -20.46
C ALA A 75 0.37 -15.48 -20.27
#